data_b3b1d7b1259fb994e1d1f9d85fd0f662
#
_entry.id   b3b1d7b1259fb994e1d1f9d85fd0f662
#
_cell.length_a   1.000
_cell.length_b   1.000
_cell.length_c   1.000
_cell.angle_alpha   90.00
_cell.angle_beta   90.00
_cell.angle_gamma   90.00
#
_symmetry.space_group_name_H-M   'P 1'
#
loop_
_entity.id
_entity.type
_entity.pdbx_description
1 polymer ?
#
loop_
_entity_poly.entity_id
_entity_poly.type
_entity_poly.pdbx_seq_one_letter_code
_entity_poly.pdbx_strand_id
1 'polypeptide(L)'
;WVKDGVGLDNTHQLFEAYEKLIELSYKTWQYHFEFLNLGYAAYLDFFGFVKSQFPTIPDQAIAKMVQGVDSELFRPDDEIKKLARLAVELGVDAALMDGSVDAALAAVAALPNGATWLAAWNAAKDPWFNFTSGNGFYSTDKYWIDHLDIPMGYLRDYIPRAKAGEAIERPTARLLAERDRITAEYRDLMDDDAQAVFNGKLGLARTVFPYVEDHNFYIEHWALGVFWRKMRELSRLLQSAGFWPDEDGMFYLNRNEVRDVLWDYCSSWAIGTANVGSVVWPDEVARRRKLLTALASEPPLPALNNPPEVISEPFTIMLWGITSDAIDR
;
A
#
# COMPACT_ATOMS: atom_id res chain seq x y z
N TRP A 1 -4.21 19.03 3.30
CA TRP A 1 -4.43 19.88 4.46
C TRP A 1 -3.69 21.20 4.36
N VAL A 2 -2.77 21.28 3.49
CA VAL A 2 -2.09 22.51 3.11
C VAL A 2 -2.29 22.67 1.61
N LYS A 3 -3.09 23.67 1.20
CA LYS A 3 -3.18 24.09 -0.19
C LYS A 3 -2.21 25.24 -0.39
N ASP A 4 -1.23 25.07 -1.29
CA ASP A 4 -0.38 26.14 -1.81
C ASP A 4 0.18 27.12 -0.75
N GLY A 5 0.75 26.59 0.33
CA GLY A 5 1.32 27.40 1.42
C GLY A 5 0.34 27.89 2.48
N VAL A 6 -0.96 27.67 2.31
CA VAL A 6 -1.94 28.04 3.34
C VAL A 6 -1.72 27.20 4.60
N GLY A 7 -1.50 27.84 5.72
CA GLY A 7 -1.22 27.22 7.02
C GLY A 7 0.26 27.06 7.35
N LEU A 8 1.17 27.26 6.39
CA LEU A 8 2.60 27.29 6.66
C LEU A 8 3.13 28.69 7.07
N ASP A 9 2.39 29.74 6.77
CA ASP A 9 2.75 31.11 7.14
C ASP A 9 2.44 31.45 8.60
N ASN A 10 1.70 30.59 9.29
CA ASN A 10 1.33 30.73 10.70
C ASN A 10 1.69 29.48 11.47
N THR A 11 2.65 29.58 12.36
CA THR A 11 3.17 28.45 13.13
C THR A 11 2.12 27.77 14.01
N HIS A 12 1.13 28.52 14.52
CA HIS A 12 0.03 27.93 15.29
C HIS A 12 -0.87 27.05 14.40
N GLN A 13 -1.20 27.50 13.21
CA GLN A 13 -1.95 26.70 12.23
C GLN A 13 -1.19 25.44 11.82
N LEU A 14 0.13 25.52 11.74
CA LEU A 14 0.99 24.36 11.49
C LEU A 14 0.88 23.32 12.60
N PHE A 15 0.91 23.75 13.85
CA PHE A 15 0.73 22.88 15.01
C PHE A 15 -0.65 22.19 14.99
N GLU A 16 -1.72 22.96 14.77
CA GLU A 16 -3.08 22.43 14.66
C GLU A 16 -3.23 21.45 13.49
N ALA A 17 -2.61 21.74 12.35
CA ALA A 17 -2.65 20.88 11.18
C ALA A 17 -1.93 19.56 11.44
N TYR A 18 -0.80 19.59 12.16
CA TYR A 18 -0.11 18.36 12.59
C TYR A 18 -0.99 17.49 13.49
N GLU A 19 -1.62 18.08 14.51
CA GLU A 19 -2.51 17.34 15.41
C GLU A 19 -3.69 16.70 14.66
N LYS A 20 -4.29 17.43 13.72
CA LYS A 20 -5.37 16.91 12.86
C LYS A 20 -4.90 15.78 11.95
N LEU A 21 -3.67 15.87 11.42
CA LEU A 21 -3.11 14.80 10.59
C LEU A 21 -2.87 13.52 11.39
N ILE A 22 -2.39 13.66 12.63
CA ILE A 22 -2.24 12.53 13.56
C ILE A 22 -3.61 11.91 13.90
N GLU A 23 -4.62 12.74 14.21
CA GLU A 23 -5.98 12.26 14.47
C GLU A 23 -6.55 11.49 13.25
N LEU A 24 -6.37 12.04 12.05
CA LEU A 24 -6.79 11.39 10.82
C LEU A 24 -6.10 10.03 10.63
N SER A 25 -4.81 9.96 10.91
CA SER A 25 -4.05 8.69 10.86
C SER A 25 -4.63 7.62 11.80
N TYR A 26 -5.02 8.00 13.02
CA TYR A 26 -5.71 7.05 13.91
C TYR A 26 -7.07 6.59 13.37
N LYS A 27 -7.84 7.48 12.77
CA LYS A 27 -9.14 7.13 12.17
C LYS A 27 -8.99 6.20 10.97
N THR A 28 -7.98 6.41 10.14
CA THR A 28 -7.72 5.50 9.01
C THR A 28 -7.37 4.09 9.50
N TRP A 29 -6.55 3.97 10.55
CA TRP A 29 -6.25 2.68 11.18
C TRP A 29 -7.45 2.04 11.85
N GLN A 30 -8.35 2.82 12.47
CA GLN A 30 -9.61 2.30 12.97
C GLN A 30 -10.44 1.66 11.84
N TYR A 31 -10.61 2.34 10.71
CA TYR A 31 -11.32 1.79 9.55
C TYR A 31 -10.63 0.56 8.98
N HIS A 32 -9.31 0.54 8.92
CA HIS A 32 -8.55 -0.63 8.50
C HIS A 32 -8.97 -1.88 9.30
N PHE A 33 -8.96 -1.81 10.62
CA PHE A 33 -9.37 -2.93 11.46
C PHE A 33 -10.87 -3.25 11.38
N GLU A 34 -11.73 -2.26 11.20
CA GLU A 34 -13.17 -2.48 11.01
C GLU A 34 -13.44 -3.28 9.73
N PHE A 35 -12.81 -2.94 8.60
CA PHE A 35 -12.95 -3.67 7.34
C PHE A 35 -12.35 -5.06 7.40
N LEU A 36 -11.18 -5.22 8.00
CA LEU A 36 -10.58 -6.54 8.24
C LEU A 36 -11.51 -7.44 9.04
N ASN A 37 -12.03 -6.95 10.17
CA ASN A 37 -12.91 -7.72 11.05
C ASN A 37 -14.21 -8.11 10.36
N LEU A 38 -14.78 -7.22 9.55
CA LEU A 38 -16.00 -7.52 8.79
C LEU A 38 -15.77 -8.69 7.81
N GLY A 39 -14.72 -8.62 7.02
CA GLY A 39 -14.38 -9.67 6.06
C GLY A 39 -14.02 -10.99 6.74
N TYR A 40 -13.26 -10.90 7.82
CA TYR A 40 -12.87 -12.07 8.61
C TYR A 40 -14.06 -12.77 9.25
N ALA A 41 -14.98 -12.04 9.87
CA ALA A 41 -16.17 -12.62 10.47
C ALA A 41 -17.03 -13.36 9.43
N ALA A 42 -17.25 -12.76 8.26
CA ALA A 42 -18.00 -13.38 7.19
C ALA A 42 -17.31 -14.63 6.62
N TYR A 43 -15.99 -14.56 6.44
CA TYR A 43 -15.24 -15.72 5.94
C TYR A 43 -15.19 -16.86 6.96
N LEU A 44 -14.92 -16.58 8.24
CA LEU A 44 -14.89 -17.61 9.29
C LEU A 44 -16.26 -18.28 9.48
N ASP A 45 -17.34 -17.53 9.39
CA ASP A 45 -18.69 -18.07 9.45
C ASP A 45 -18.97 -19.02 8.27
N PHE A 46 -18.58 -18.63 7.06
CA PHE A 46 -18.63 -19.48 5.89
C PHE A 46 -17.72 -20.71 6.03
N PHE A 47 -16.46 -20.51 6.40
CA PHE A 47 -15.46 -21.56 6.58
C PHE A 47 -15.94 -22.60 7.60
N GLY A 48 -16.39 -22.16 8.78
CA GLY A 48 -16.90 -23.04 9.84
C GLY A 48 -18.10 -23.86 9.39
N PHE A 49 -19.03 -23.25 8.64
CA PHE A 49 -20.16 -23.98 8.07
C PHE A 49 -19.71 -25.06 7.08
N VAL A 50 -18.83 -24.73 6.13
CA VAL A 50 -18.34 -25.70 5.14
C VAL A 50 -17.59 -26.86 5.81
N LYS A 51 -16.75 -26.56 6.82
CA LYS A 51 -16.08 -27.61 7.62
C LYS A 51 -17.04 -28.50 8.39
N SER A 52 -18.17 -27.95 8.86
CA SER A 52 -19.21 -28.78 9.52
C SER A 52 -19.89 -29.76 8.59
N GLN A 53 -20.05 -29.38 7.31
CA GLN A 53 -20.62 -30.25 6.26
C GLN A 53 -19.57 -31.25 5.72
N PHE A 54 -18.34 -30.80 5.56
CA PHE A 54 -17.23 -31.58 4.98
C PHE A 54 -15.99 -31.48 5.86
N PRO A 55 -15.88 -32.27 6.93
CA PRO A 55 -14.75 -32.16 7.88
C PRO A 55 -13.35 -32.36 7.26
N THR A 56 -13.28 -33.09 6.16
CA THR A 56 -12.02 -33.41 5.47
C THR A 56 -11.72 -32.53 4.26
N ILE A 57 -12.56 -31.52 3.96
CA ILE A 57 -12.29 -30.60 2.85
C ILE A 57 -10.98 -29.85 3.08
N PRO A 58 -10.08 -29.75 2.07
CA PRO A 58 -8.89 -28.93 2.18
C PRO A 58 -9.25 -27.44 2.39
N ASP A 59 -8.56 -26.76 3.28
CA ASP A 59 -8.79 -25.33 3.57
C ASP A 59 -8.63 -24.47 2.32
N GLN A 60 -7.67 -24.81 1.46
CA GLN A 60 -7.48 -24.14 0.17
C GLN A 60 -8.69 -24.27 -0.78
N ALA A 61 -9.46 -25.37 -0.70
CA ALA A 61 -10.68 -25.48 -1.50
C ALA A 61 -11.74 -24.48 -1.05
N ILE A 62 -11.88 -24.26 0.27
CA ILE A 62 -12.77 -23.26 0.83
C ILE A 62 -12.30 -21.84 0.45
N ALA A 63 -11.01 -21.54 0.58
CA ALA A 63 -10.42 -20.27 0.18
C ALA A 63 -10.67 -19.97 -1.31
N LYS A 64 -10.56 -20.98 -2.18
CA LYS A 64 -10.85 -20.82 -3.61
C LYS A 64 -12.30 -20.46 -3.91
N MET A 65 -13.27 -20.81 -3.06
CA MET A 65 -14.67 -20.43 -3.26
C MET A 65 -14.91 -18.92 -3.13
N VAL A 66 -14.04 -18.18 -2.47
CA VAL A 66 -14.12 -16.72 -2.31
C VAL A 66 -13.11 -15.95 -3.15
N GLN A 67 -12.20 -16.64 -3.85
CA GLN A 67 -11.16 -16.01 -4.68
C GLN A 67 -11.72 -15.31 -5.93
N GLY A 68 -10.84 -14.59 -6.64
CA GLY A 68 -11.17 -13.98 -7.94
C GLY A 68 -11.94 -12.69 -7.83
N VAL A 69 -11.93 -12.05 -6.65
CA VAL A 69 -12.49 -10.71 -6.47
C VAL A 69 -11.72 -9.69 -7.31
N ASP A 70 -12.42 -8.71 -7.85
CA ASP A 70 -11.82 -7.51 -8.38
C ASP A 70 -11.51 -6.57 -7.22
N SER A 71 -10.33 -5.96 -7.21
CA SER A 71 -9.86 -5.10 -6.13
C SER A 71 -9.06 -3.94 -6.66
N GLU A 72 -9.22 -2.80 -6.02
CA GLU A 72 -8.45 -1.59 -6.30
C GLU A 72 -6.95 -1.77 -6.03
N LEU A 73 -6.57 -2.74 -5.21
CA LEU A 73 -5.17 -3.08 -4.94
C LEU A 73 -4.40 -3.51 -6.21
N PHE A 74 -5.11 -4.06 -7.21
CA PHE A 74 -4.51 -4.47 -8.49
C PHE A 74 -4.42 -3.34 -9.52
N ARG A 75 -5.17 -2.24 -9.34
CA ARG A 75 -5.25 -1.14 -10.30
C ARG A 75 -3.90 -0.49 -10.64
N PRO A 76 -2.97 -0.26 -9.69
CA PRO A 76 -1.65 0.29 -10.04
C PRO A 76 -0.93 -0.51 -11.13
N ASP A 77 -0.90 -1.84 -10.98
CA ASP A 77 -0.29 -2.75 -11.95
C ASP A 77 -1.09 -2.81 -13.27
N ASP A 78 -2.42 -2.84 -13.19
CA ASP A 78 -3.27 -2.82 -14.38
C ASP A 78 -3.11 -1.54 -15.20
N GLU A 79 -2.93 -0.39 -14.55
CA GLU A 79 -2.66 0.88 -15.25
C GLU A 79 -1.30 0.86 -15.97
N ILE A 80 -0.26 0.27 -15.36
CA ILE A 80 1.03 0.09 -16.03
C ILE A 80 0.89 -0.81 -17.27
N LYS A 81 0.13 -1.90 -17.17
CA LYS A 81 -0.13 -2.80 -18.31
C LYS A 81 -0.90 -2.11 -19.43
N LYS A 82 -1.92 -1.29 -19.09
CA LYS A 82 -2.64 -0.45 -20.05
C LYS A 82 -1.70 0.53 -20.76
N LEU A 83 -0.83 1.20 -19.99
CA LEU A 83 0.17 2.12 -20.53
C LEU A 83 1.18 1.41 -21.46
N ALA A 84 1.58 0.18 -21.14
CA ALA A 84 2.45 -0.62 -21.99
C ALA A 84 1.79 -0.96 -23.32
N ARG A 85 0.53 -1.40 -23.32
CA ARG A 85 -0.23 -1.66 -24.56
C ARG A 85 -0.42 -0.38 -25.38
N LEU A 86 -0.81 0.71 -24.73
CA LEU A 86 -0.99 2.00 -25.36
C LEU A 86 0.31 2.51 -26.00
N ALA A 87 1.47 2.27 -25.36
CA ALA A 87 2.77 2.64 -25.92
C ALA A 87 3.06 1.91 -27.23
N VAL A 88 2.76 0.62 -27.30
CA VAL A 88 2.92 -0.21 -28.51
C VAL A 88 1.93 0.24 -29.59
N GLU A 89 0.66 0.46 -29.22
CA GLU A 89 -0.40 0.91 -30.15
C GLU A 89 -0.06 2.27 -30.81
N LEU A 90 0.41 3.22 -30.00
CA LEU A 90 0.77 4.57 -30.47
C LEU A 90 2.16 4.66 -31.08
N GLY A 91 2.96 3.59 -31.04
CA GLY A 91 4.32 3.55 -31.58
C GLY A 91 5.32 4.40 -30.82
N VAL A 92 5.11 4.62 -29.52
CA VAL A 92 6.01 5.37 -28.63
C VAL A 92 6.87 4.45 -27.76
N ASP A 93 6.68 3.13 -27.87
CA ASP A 93 7.32 2.09 -27.05
C ASP A 93 8.86 2.19 -27.03
N ALA A 94 9.48 2.42 -28.20
CA ALA A 94 10.93 2.50 -28.30
C ALA A 94 11.53 3.67 -27.50
N ALA A 95 10.82 4.81 -27.42
CA ALA A 95 11.29 5.99 -26.67
C ALA A 95 11.27 5.81 -25.14
N LEU A 96 10.51 4.82 -24.65
CA LEU A 96 10.36 4.54 -23.22
C LEU A 96 11.42 3.58 -22.69
N MET A 97 12.11 2.83 -23.54
CA MET A 97 12.93 1.69 -23.13
C MET A 97 14.25 2.09 -22.46
N ASP A 98 14.79 3.26 -22.76
CA ASP A 98 16.14 3.65 -22.34
C ASP A 98 16.16 5.00 -21.61
N GLY A 99 17.26 5.25 -20.88
CA GLY A 99 17.53 6.52 -20.23
C GLY A 99 16.82 6.72 -18.88
N SER A 100 16.95 7.92 -18.35
CA SER A 100 16.18 8.34 -17.15
C SER A 100 14.71 8.52 -17.48
N VAL A 101 13.85 8.55 -16.46
CA VAL A 101 12.40 8.80 -16.62
C VAL A 101 12.16 10.10 -17.39
N ASP A 102 12.82 11.19 -16.99
CA ASP A 102 12.66 12.50 -17.62
C ASP A 102 13.10 12.48 -19.10
N ALA A 103 14.19 11.79 -19.42
CA ALA A 103 14.66 11.64 -20.80
C ALA A 103 13.67 10.84 -21.65
N ALA A 104 13.13 9.75 -21.11
CA ALA A 104 12.14 8.92 -21.78
C ALA A 104 10.83 9.71 -22.04
N LEU A 105 10.32 10.42 -21.03
CA LEU A 105 9.12 11.26 -21.17
C LEU A 105 9.32 12.41 -22.17
N ALA A 106 10.51 13.04 -22.18
CA ALA A 106 10.86 14.07 -23.16
C ALA A 106 10.95 13.49 -24.59
N ALA A 107 11.52 12.30 -24.74
CA ALA A 107 11.57 11.61 -26.04
C ALA A 107 10.17 11.28 -26.55
N VAL A 108 9.27 10.78 -25.69
CA VAL A 108 7.86 10.55 -26.04
C VAL A 108 7.16 11.84 -26.43
N ALA A 109 7.40 12.95 -25.71
CA ALA A 109 6.78 14.24 -26.01
C ALA A 109 7.11 14.76 -27.44
N ALA A 110 8.26 14.37 -27.98
CA ALA A 110 8.70 14.72 -29.33
C ALA A 110 8.03 13.89 -30.46
N LEU A 111 7.31 12.82 -30.13
CA LEU A 111 6.65 11.93 -31.08
C LEU A 111 5.23 12.41 -31.44
N PRO A 112 4.72 12.12 -32.66
CA PRO A 112 3.39 12.57 -33.08
C PRO A 112 2.24 12.17 -32.13
N ASN A 113 2.29 10.95 -31.54
CA ASN A 113 1.27 10.44 -30.63
C ASN A 113 1.67 10.58 -29.16
N GLY A 114 2.81 11.23 -28.87
CA GLY A 114 3.37 11.34 -27.54
C GLY A 114 2.46 12.03 -26.53
N ALA A 115 1.77 13.10 -26.97
CA ALA A 115 0.84 13.82 -26.11
C ALA A 115 -0.30 12.94 -25.57
N THR A 116 -0.82 12.03 -26.40
CA THR A 116 -1.89 11.09 -25.99
C THR A 116 -1.39 10.12 -24.92
N TRP A 117 -0.21 9.55 -25.12
CA TRP A 117 0.37 8.64 -24.14
C TRP A 117 0.71 9.36 -22.81
N LEU A 118 1.32 10.55 -22.90
CA LEU A 118 1.65 11.36 -21.72
C LEU A 118 0.40 11.78 -20.93
N ALA A 119 -0.71 12.05 -21.59
CA ALA A 119 -1.98 12.30 -20.90
C ALA A 119 -2.45 11.09 -20.10
N ALA A 120 -2.35 9.88 -20.66
CA ALA A 120 -2.68 8.64 -19.96
C ALA A 120 -1.72 8.37 -18.79
N TRP A 121 -0.40 8.56 -19.01
CA TRP A 121 0.60 8.46 -17.92
C TRP A 121 0.31 9.42 -16.77
N ASN A 122 -0.03 10.68 -17.06
CA ASN A 122 -0.34 11.66 -16.03
C ASN A 122 -1.66 11.36 -15.31
N ALA A 123 -2.64 10.82 -16.01
CA ALA A 123 -3.90 10.38 -15.41
C ALA A 123 -3.72 9.17 -14.47
N ALA A 124 -2.78 8.28 -14.78
CA ALA A 124 -2.48 7.13 -13.91
C ALA A 124 -1.78 7.52 -12.59
N LYS A 125 -1.11 8.69 -12.54
CA LYS A 125 -0.40 9.13 -11.32
C LYS A 125 -1.31 9.31 -10.12
N ASP A 126 -2.51 9.84 -10.31
CA ASP A 126 -3.48 10.03 -9.25
C ASP A 126 -4.81 9.34 -9.65
N PRO A 127 -5.25 8.34 -8.90
CA PRO A 127 -4.71 7.92 -7.58
C PRO A 127 -3.63 6.81 -7.61
N TRP A 128 -3.39 6.16 -8.76
CA TRP A 128 -2.80 4.81 -8.81
C TRP A 128 -1.31 4.76 -8.44
N PHE A 129 -0.55 5.83 -8.64
CA PHE A 129 0.86 5.89 -8.24
C PHE A 129 1.06 6.31 -6.78
N ASN A 130 -0.03 6.58 -6.02
CA ASN A 130 0.01 6.61 -4.57
C ASN A 130 0.09 5.18 -4.00
N PHE A 131 0.98 4.39 -4.54
CA PHE A 131 1.19 2.99 -4.27
C PHE A 131 2.68 2.75 -3.99
N THR A 132 2.98 1.77 -3.15
CA THR A 132 4.34 1.30 -2.91
C THR A 132 4.43 -0.21 -3.11
N SER A 133 5.57 -0.70 -3.55
CA SER A 133 5.84 -2.14 -3.60
C SER A 133 6.14 -2.74 -2.21
N GLY A 134 6.30 -1.89 -1.18
CA GLY A 134 6.32 -2.26 0.24
C GLY A 134 4.90 -2.32 0.82
N ASN A 135 4.81 -2.33 2.15
CA ASN A 135 3.53 -2.34 2.86
C ASN A 135 2.97 -0.94 3.18
N GLY A 136 3.70 0.12 2.89
CA GLY A 136 3.30 1.50 3.14
C GLY A 136 3.44 1.98 4.60
N PHE A 137 3.82 1.12 5.53
CA PHE A 137 3.82 1.43 6.97
C PHE A 137 5.00 2.28 7.43
N TYR A 138 6.06 2.34 6.64
CA TYR A 138 7.30 2.99 7.05
C TYR A 138 7.57 4.27 6.26
N SER A 139 8.16 5.24 6.92
CA SER A 139 8.64 6.47 6.28
C SER A 139 9.67 6.23 5.18
N THR A 140 10.30 5.07 5.16
CA THR A 140 11.31 4.65 4.17
C THR A 140 10.69 3.99 2.94
N ASP A 141 9.40 3.69 2.93
CA ASP A 141 8.73 3.10 1.78
C ASP A 141 8.71 4.08 0.60
N LYS A 142 9.05 3.55 -0.58
CA LYS A 142 9.12 4.32 -1.82
C LYS A 142 7.78 4.27 -2.54
N TYR A 143 7.09 5.39 -2.58
CA TYR A 143 5.86 5.53 -3.33
C TYR A 143 6.15 5.84 -4.80
N TRP A 144 5.42 5.22 -5.71
CA TRP A 144 5.64 5.35 -7.15
C TRP A 144 5.51 6.79 -7.65
N ILE A 145 4.61 7.58 -7.05
CA ILE A 145 4.42 8.99 -7.42
C ILE A 145 5.66 9.86 -7.12
N ASP A 146 6.43 9.49 -6.09
CA ASP A 146 7.66 10.17 -5.68
C ASP A 146 8.92 9.55 -6.31
N HIS A 147 8.79 8.30 -6.82
CA HIS A 147 9.84 7.48 -7.41
C HIS A 147 9.38 6.89 -8.75
N LEU A 148 9.22 7.75 -9.77
CA LEU A 148 8.69 7.36 -11.07
C LEU A 148 9.57 6.35 -11.82
N ASP A 149 10.80 6.14 -11.41
CA ASP A 149 11.68 5.07 -11.89
C ASP A 149 11.11 3.68 -11.62
N ILE A 150 10.36 3.49 -10.53
CA ILE A 150 9.74 2.21 -10.18
C ILE A 150 8.64 1.83 -11.18
N PRO A 151 7.56 2.61 -11.36
CA PRO A 151 6.53 2.28 -12.35
C PRO A 151 7.07 2.28 -13.79
N MET A 152 8.08 3.10 -14.09
CA MET A 152 8.76 3.07 -15.39
C MET A 152 9.52 1.74 -15.59
N GLY A 153 10.13 1.18 -14.55
CA GLY A 153 10.75 -0.14 -14.58
C GLY A 153 9.74 -1.23 -14.95
N TYR A 154 8.60 -1.30 -14.26
CA TYR A 154 7.52 -2.24 -14.60
C TYR A 154 6.97 -2.03 -16.01
N LEU A 155 6.81 -0.78 -16.43
CA LEU A 155 6.39 -0.46 -17.79
C LEU A 155 7.35 -1.03 -18.84
N ARG A 156 8.67 -0.88 -18.62
CA ARG A 156 9.71 -1.43 -19.50
C ARG A 156 9.69 -2.94 -19.55
N ASP A 157 9.33 -3.61 -18.47
CA ASP A 157 9.16 -5.06 -18.44
C ASP A 157 7.92 -5.53 -19.21
N TYR A 158 6.83 -4.74 -19.18
CA TYR A 158 5.59 -5.09 -19.87
C TYR A 158 5.60 -4.76 -21.36
N ILE A 159 6.29 -3.71 -21.83
CA ILE A 159 6.31 -3.29 -23.24
C ILE A 159 6.75 -4.44 -24.17
N PRO A 160 7.87 -5.14 -23.98
CA PRO A 160 8.29 -6.25 -24.85
C PRO A 160 7.26 -7.37 -24.92
N ARG A 161 6.65 -7.71 -23.78
CA ARG A 161 5.62 -8.74 -23.67
C ARG A 161 4.34 -8.33 -24.39
N ALA A 162 3.91 -7.09 -24.20
CA ALA A 162 2.78 -6.51 -24.95
C ALA A 162 3.02 -6.52 -26.46
N LYS A 163 4.24 -6.18 -26.88
CA LYS A 163 4.65 -6.19 -28.30
C LYS A 163 4.68 -7.59 -28.90
N ALA A 164 5.03 -8.59 -28.10
CA ALA A 164 4.97 -10.01 -28.48
C ALA A 164 3.54 -10.58 -28.49
N GLY A 165 2.53 -9.80 -28.10
CA GLY A 165 1.13 -10.25 -28.02
C GLY A 165 0.85 -11.18 -26.85
N GLU A 166 1.71 -11.20 -25.82
CA GLU A 166 1.48 -11.99 -24.63
C GLU A 166 0.28 -11.47 -23.81
N ALA A 167 -0.40 -12.39 -23.14
CA ALA A 167 -1.40 -12.05 -22.14
C ALA A 167 -0.69 -11.59 -20.86
N ILE A 168 -0.61 -10.25 -20.68
CA ILE A 168 -0.01 -9.63 -19.50
C ILE A 168 -1.04 -9.34 -18.39
N GLU A 169 -2.33 -9.45 -18.70
CA GLU A 169 -3.43 -9.21 -17.79
C GLU A 169 -3.55 -10.32 -16.75
N ARG A 170 -4.15 -9.99 -15.62
CA ARG A 170 -4.47 -10.96 -14.57
C ARG A 170 -5.42 -12.03 -15.13
N PRO A 171 -5.21 -13.32 -14.85
CA PRO A 171 -6.04 -14.41 -15.38
C PRO A 171 -7.37 -14.54 -14.63
N THR A 172 -8.09 -13.42 -14.43
CA THR A 172 -9.32 -13.33 -13.60
C THR A 172 -10.41 -14.28 -14.07
N ALA A 173 -10.62 -14.40 -15.38
CA ALA A 173 -11.65 -15.32 -15.92
C ALA A 173 -11.38 -16.79 -15.54
N ARG A 174 -10.12 -17.22 -15.55
CA ARG A 174 -9.73 -18.57 -15.13
C ARG A 174 -9.95 -18.79 -13.63
N LEU A 175 -9.61 -17.78 -12.81
CA LEU A 175 -9.81 -17.83 -11.36
C LEU A 175 -11.30 -17.91 -11.01
N LEU A 176 -12.14 -17.13 -11.69
CA LEU A 176 -13.59 -17.16 -11.53
C LEU A 176 -14.19 -18.52 -11.94
N ALA A 177 -13.77 -19.07 -13.08
CA ALA A 177 -14.24 -20.36 -13.54
C ALA A 177 -13.85 -21.49 -12.57
N GLU A 178 -12.62 -21.48 -12.02
CA GLU A 178 -12.18 -22.45 -11.01
C GLU A 178 -12.98 -22.29 -9.71
N ARG A 179 -13.19 -21.05 -9.24
CA ARG A 179 -14.03 -20.73 -8.09
C ARG A 179 -15.42 -21.32 -8.23
N ASP A 180 -16.07 -21.05 -9.35
CA ASP A 180 -17.45 -21.45 -9.58
C ASP A 180 -17.57 -22.97 -9.73
N ARG A 181 -16.60 -23.63 -10.36
CA ARG A 181 -16.51 -25.09 -10.43
C ARG A 181 -16.41 -25.74 -9.04
N ILE A 182 -15.47 -25.28 -8.21
CA ILE A 182 -15.29 -25.83 -6.86
C ILE A 182 -16.54 -25.56 -6.01
N THR A 183 -17.11 -24.35 -6.13
CA THR A 183 -18.33 -23.99 -5.41
C THR A 183 -19.48 -24.93 -5.75
N ALA A 184 -19.72 -25.21 -7.04
CA ALA A 184 -20.78 -26.12 -7.49
C ALA A 184 -20.52 -27.54 -7.02
N GLU A 185 -19.29 -28.04 -7.12
CA GLU A 185 -18.90 -29.38 -6.72
C GLU A 185 -19.29 -29.70 -5.27
N TYR A 186 -19.00 -28.81 -4.34
CA TYR A 186 -19.36 -29.04 -2.92
C TYR A 186 -20.80 -28.68 -2.60
N ARG A 187 -21.37 -27.65 -3.19
CA ARG A 187 -22.78 -27.29 -2.99
C ARG A 187 -23.70 -28.43 -3.40
N ASP A 188 -23.48 -29.05 -4.55
CA ASP A 188 -24.35 -30.06 -5.12
C ASP A 188 -24.32 -31.40 -4.35
N LEU A 189 -23.40 -31.55 -3.39
CA LEU A 189 -23.34 -32.67 -2.43
C LEU A 189 -24.21 -32.45 -1.18
N MET A 190 -24.76 -31.24 -1.00
CA MET A 190 -25.61 -30.88 0.16
C MET A 190 -27.09 -31.08 -0.17
N ASP A 191 -27.91 -31.27 0.86
CA ASP A 191 -29.35 -31.17 0.74
C ASP A 191 -29.83 -29.70 0.54
N ASP A 192 -31.10 -29.52 0.21
CA ASP A 192 -31.67 -28.21 -0.12
C ASP A 192 -31.55 -27.19 1.02
N ASP A 193 -31.74 -27.61 2.27
CA ASP A 193 -31.64 -26.73 3.44
C ASP A 193 -30.20 -26.29 3.66
N ALA A 194 -29.23 -27.20 3.58
CA ALA A 194 -27.81 -26.90 3.67
C ALA A 194 -27.32 -26.03 2.51
N GLN A 195 -27.81 -26.25 1.28
CA GLN A 195 -27.53 -25.39 0.12
C GLN A 195 -28.00 -23.96 0.33
N ALA A 196 -29.19 -23.76 0.92
CA ALA A 196 -29.70 -22.42 1.21
C ALA A 196 -28.80 -21.68 2.19
N VAL A 197 -28.35 -22.33 3.27
CA VAL A 197 -27.40 -21.75 4.24
C VAL A 197 -26.05 -21.49 3.59
N PHE A 198 -25.52 -22.44 2.82
CA PHE A 198 -24.27 -22.30 2.09
C PHE A 198 -24.27 -21.08 1.17
N ASN A 199 -25.30 -20.94 0.34
CA ASN A 199 -25.45 -19.82 -0.59
C ASN A 199 -25.53 -18.47 0.13
N GLY A 200 -26.26 -18.40 1.25
CA GLY A 200 -26.36 -17.18 2.07
C GLY A 200 -25.00 -16.76 2.64
N LYS A 201 -24.29 -17.70 3.27
CA LYS A 201 -22.97 -17.42 3.88
C LYS A 201 -21.89 -17.09 2.83
N LEU A 202 -21.85 -17.85 1.74
CA LEU A 202 -20.94 -17.59 0.62
C LEU A 202 -21.23 -16.23 -0.04
N GLY A 203 -22.52 -15.91 -0.24
CA GLY A 203 -22.95 -14.62 -0.78
C GLY A 203 -22.47 -13.46 0.08
N LEU A 204 -22.63 -13.56 1.41
CA LEU A 204 -22.12 -12.56 2.34
C LEU A 204 -20.60 -12.45 2.26
N ALA A 205 -19.87 -13.57 2.34
CA ALA A 205 -18.43 -13.58 2.26
C ALA A 205 -17.92 -12.93 0.96
N ARG A 206 -18.49 -13.28 -0.19
CA ARG A 206 -18.13 -12.68 -1.50
C ARG A 206 -18.51 -11.20 -1.61
N THR A 207 -19.51 -10.73 -0.88
CA THR A 207 -19.93 -9.31 -0.89
C THR A 207 -18.98 -8.45 -0.07
N VAL A 208 -18.53 -8.94 1.09
CA VAL A 208 -17.68 -8.13 1.99
C VAL A 208 -16.20 -8.30 1.73
N PHE A 209 -15.76 -9.39 1.13
CA PHE A 209 -14.35 -9.69 0.91
C PHE A 209 -13.61 -8.66 0.03
N PRO A 210 -14.21 -8.08 -1.02
CA PRO A 210 -13.57 -7.00 -1.77
C PRO A 210 -13.15 -5.81 -0.90
N TYR A 211 -13.92 -5.48 0.13
CA TYR A 211 -13.57 -4.38 1.05
C TYR A 211 -12.31 -4.66 1.88
N VAL A 212 -12.02 -5.95 2.16
CA VAL A 212 -10.76 -6.35 2.83
C VAL A 212 -9.56 -6.07 1.95
N GLU A 213 -9.68 -6.21 0.64
CA GLU A 213 -8.59 -5.94 -0.30
C GLU A 213 -8.54 -4.45 -0.68
N ASP A 214 -9.68 -3.84 -0.95
CA ASP A 214 -9.75 -2.44 -1.40
C ASP A 214 -9.25 -1.46 -0.34
N HIS A 215 -9.54 -1.71 0.95
CA HIS A 215 -9.07 -0.82 2.00
C HIS A 215 -7.53 -0.80 2.11
N ASN A 216 -6.84 -1.87 1.70
CA ASN A 216 -5.37 -1.88 1.66
C ASN A 216 -4.85 -0.80 0.69
N PHE A 217 -5.45 -0.67 -0.50
CA PHE A 217 -5.08 0.41 -1.41
C PHE A 217 -5.36 1.79 -0.82
N TYR A 218 -6.57 2.02 -0.31
CA TYR A 218 -6.98 3.34 0.17
C TYR A 218 -6.29 3.76 1.47
N ILE A 219 -6.05 2.82 2.38
CA ILE A 219 -5.50 3.12 3.71
C ILE A 219 -3.99 2.88 3.75
N GLU A 220 -3.53 1.66 3.42
CA GLU A 220 -2.13 1.30 3.58
C GLU A 220 -1.22 1.93 2.51
N HIS A 221 -1.73 2.14 1.31
CA HIS A 221 -0.95 2.77 0.25
C HIS A 221 -1.26 4.26 0.13
N TRP A 222 -2.47 4.62 -0.28
CA TRP A 222 -2.78 6.01 -0.62
C TRP A 222 -2.77 6.94 0.61
N ALA A 223 -3.56 6.65 1.66
CA ALA A 223 -3.63 7.54 2.82
C ALA A 223 -2.29 7.66 3.54
N LEU A 224 -1.57 6.52 3.74
CA LEU A 224 -0.23 6.56 4.33
C LEU A 224 0.80 7.25 3.41
N GLY A 225 0.70 7.10 2.09
CA GLY A 225 1.53 7.84 1.16
C GLY A 225 1.36 9.35 1.28
N VAL A 226 0.11 9.82 1.38
CA VAL A 226 -0.18 11.24 1.65
C VAL A 226 0.35 11.66 3.02
N PHE A 227 0.16 10.82 4.04
CA PHE A 227 0.66 11.08 5.39
C PHE A 227 2.19 11.26 5.40
N TRP A 228 2.94 10.32 4.83
CA TRP A 228 4.41 10.40 4.79
C TRP A 228 4.93 11.60 3.99
N ARG A 229 4.28 11.94 2.86
CA ARG A 229 4.64 13.15 2.11
C ARG A 229 4.44 14.40 2.94
N LYS A 230 3.32 14.51 3.67
CA LYS A 230 3.06 15.65 4.55
C LYS A 230 4.04 15.72 5.72
N MET A 231 4.44 14.58 6.27
CA MET A 231 5.49 14.53 7.29
C MET A 231 6.85 14.98 6.74
N ARG A 232 7.20 14.62 5.50
CA ARG A 232 8.44 15.12 4.87
C ARG A 232 8.39 16.62 4.57
N GLU A 233 7.24 17.15 4.14
CA GLU A 233 7.06 18.61 3.98
C GLU A 233 7.28 19.33 5.30
N LEU A 234 6.71 18.83 6.40
CA LEU A 234 6.91 19.36 7.74
C LEU A 234 8.39 19.25 8.16
N SER A 235 9.01 18.10 7.92
CA SER A 235 10.43 17.89 8.24
C SER A 235 11.33 18.90 7.51
N ARG A 236 11.10 19.15 6.22
CA ARG A 236 11.86 20.14 5.45
C ARG A 236 11.68 21.57 5.98
N LEU A 237 10.45 21.92 6.42
CA LEU A 237 10.20 23.19 7.06
C LEU A 237 11.03 23.37 8.33
N LEU A 238 11.01 22.37 9.22
CA LEU A 238 11.74 22.40 10.48
C LEU A 238 13.26 22.28 10.28
N GLN A 239 13.70 21.57 9.23
CA GLN A 239 15.10 21.60 8.78
C GLN A 239 15.54 23.02 8.42
N SER A 240 14.72 23.77 7.67
CA SER A 240 15.03 25.17 7.32
C SER A 240 15.10 26.10 8.54
N ALA A 241 14.42 25.72 9.63
CA ALA A 241 14.50 26.39 10.93
C ALA A 241 15.66 25.90 11.83
N GLY A 242 16.48 24.96 11.34
CA GLY A 242 17.70 24.52 12.02
C GLY A 242 17.53 23.35 12.99
N PHE A 243 16.37 22.71 13.08
CA PHE A 243 16.12 21.61 14.03
C PHE A 243 16.91 20.34 13.71
N TRP A 244 17.25 20.08 12.44
CA TRP A 244 18.07 18.97 11.99
C TRP A 244 18.74 19.24 10.64
N PRO A 245 19.80 18.48 10.29
CA PRO A 245 20.64 18.81 9.12
C PRO A 245 20.00 18.40 7.78
N ASP A 246 19.05 17.45 7.76
CA ASP A 246 18.43 16.92 6.54
C ASP A 246 16.96 16.55 6.75
N GLU A 247 16.22 16.31 5.67
CA GLU A 247 14.79 16.06 5.70
C GLU A 247 14.36 14.80 6.47
N ASP A 248 15.28 13.88 6.73
CA ASP A 248 14.97 12.66 7.48
C ASP A 248 15.05 12.87 8.99
N GLY A 249 15.54 14.02 9.46
CA GLY A 249 15.76 14.29 10.88
C GLY A 249 14.55 14.08 11.76
N MET A 250 13.36 14.46 11.29
CA MET A 250 12.11 14.29 12.04
C MET A 250 11.79 12.81 12.34
N PHE A 251 12.18 11.88 11.46
CA PHE A 251 11.88 10.45 11.61
C PHE A 251 12.73 9.75 12.68
N TYR A 252 13.66 10.46 13.29
CA TYR A 252 14.38 10.03 14.48
C TYR A 252 13.72 10.47 15.80
N LEU A 253 12.60 11.22 15.74
CA LEU A 253 11.82 11.70 16.89
C LEU A 253 10.57 10.84 17.05
N ASN A 254 10.14 10.69 18.30
CA ASN A 254 8.81 10.17 18.58
C ASN A 254 7.74 11.28 18.47
N ARG A 255 6.47 10.87 18.48
CA ARG A 255 5.33 11.77 18.32
C ARG A 255 5.33 12.95 19.31
N ASN A 256 5.66 12.69 20.59
CA ASN A 256 5.62 13.72 21.63
C ASN A 256 6.77 14.72 21.41
N GLU A 257 7.92 14.25 21.01
CA GLU A 257 9.07 15.12 20.69
C GLU A 257 8.79 16.00 19.48
N VAL A 258 8.09 15.52 18.46
CA VAL A 258 7.66 16.36 17.32
C VAL A 258 6.71 17.46 17.81
N ARG A 259 5.81 17.17 18.77
CA ARG A 259 4.95 18.19 19.39
C ARG A 259 5.77 19.24 20.14
N ASP A 260 6.78 18.83 20.89
CA ASP A 260 7.67 19.74 21.62
C ASP A 260 8.46 20.63 20.66
N VAL A 261 8.96 20.06 19.55
CA VAL A 261 9.62 20.83 18.46
C VAL A 261 8.67 21.88 17.87
N LEU A 262 7.44 21.48 17.55
CA LEU A 262 6.43 22.40 17.00
C LEU A 262 6.06 23.49 18.01
N TRP A 263 5.96 23.15 19.28
CA TRP A 263 5.70 24.13 20.34
C TRP A 263 6.84 25.11 20.48
N ASP A 264 8.10 24.67 20.49
CA ASP A 264 9.28 25.53 20.51
C ASP A 264 9.31 26.44 19.27
N TYR A 265 9.06 25.89 18.08
CA TYR A 265 9.00 26.67 16.85
C TYR A 265 7.91 27.75 16.88
N CYS A 266 6.69 27.40 17.31
CA CYS A 266 5.57 28.34 17.43
C CYS A 266 5.85 29.43 18.47
N SER A 267 6.36 29.05 19.63
CA SER A 267 6.63 29.96 20.74
C SER A 267 7.74 30.96 20.39
N SER A 268 8.82 30.47 19.80
CA SER A 268 9.96 31.30 19.39
C SER A 268 9.55 32.33 18.32
N TRP A 269 8.75 31.88 17.34
CA TRP A 269 8.19 32.80 16.34
C TRP A 269 7.31 33.87 16.98
N ALA A 270 6.42 33.48 17.91
CA ALA A 270 5.48 34.41 18.55
C ALA A 270 6.15 35.51 19.36
N ILE A 271 7.30 35.20 19.97
CA ILE A 271 8.04 36.17 20.81
C ILE A 271 9.28 36.77 20.13
N GLY A 272 9.55 36.36 18.88
CA GLY A 272 10.66 36.89 18.08
C GLY A 272 12.04 36.46 18.58
N THR A 273 12.18 35.26 19.14
CA THR A 273 13.46 34.72 19.62
C THR A 273 13.91 33.53 18.75
N ALA A 274 15.20 33.15 18.89
CA ALA A 274 15.69 31.88 18.35
C ALA A 274 15.04 30.71 19.08
N ASN A 275 14.77 29.62 18.36
CA ASN A 275 14.26 28.39 18.95
C ASN A 275 15.39 27.63 19.69
N VAL A 276 15.07 27.00 20.80
CA VAL A 276 16.01 26.19 21.59
C VAL A 276 16.33 24.88 20.89
N GLY A 277 15.38 24.33 20.17
CA GLY A 277 15.51 23.04 19.50
C GLY A 277 16.57 23.01 18.42
N SER A 278 16.90 24.15 17.78
CA SER A 278 18.00 24.21 16.82
C SER A 278 19.39 23.97 17.43
N VAL A 279 19.50 24.07 18.76
CA VAL A 279 20.75 23.76 19.47
C VAL A 279 20.76 22.32 19.99
N VAL A 280 19.60 21.77 20.31
CA VAL A 280 19.49 20.44 20.99
C VAL A 280 19.30 19.31 19.98
N TRP A 281 18.38 19.47 19.04
CA TRP A 281 17.96 18.37 18.18
C TRP A 281 18.98 17.89 17.13
N PRO A 282 19.85 18.74 16.56
CA PRO A 282 20.87 18.25 15.62
C PRO A 282 21.77 17.16 16.22
N ASP A 283 22.23 17.35 17.44
CA ASP A 283 23.10 16.40 18.13
C ASP A 283 22.32 15.12 18.52
N GLU A 284 21.09 15.27 18.98
CA GLU A 284 20.24 14.13 19.34
C GLU A 284 19.86 13.27 18.11
N VAL A 285 19.52 13.90 16.99
CA VAL A 285 19.25 13.20 15.72
C VAL A 285 20.50 12.45 15.25
N ALA A 286 21.65 13.09 15.31
CA ALA A 286 22.93 12.46 14.94
C ALA A 286 23.24 11.26 15.84
N ARG A 287 23.01 11.38 17.14
CA ARG A 287 23.18 10.29 18.11
C ARG A 287 22.25 9.11 17.80
N ARG A 288 20.96 9.38 17.57
CA ARG A 288 19.97 8.34 17.26
C ARG A 288 20.24 7.67 15.92
N ARG A 289 20.65 8.43 14.91
CA ARG A 289 21.05 7.88 13.61
C ARG A 289 22.20 6.90 13.76
N LYS A 290 23.24 7.28 14.51
CA LYS A 290 24.38 6.39 14.79
C LYS A 290 23.94 5.12 15.52
N LEU A 291 23.04 5.23 16.51
CA LEU A 291 22.50 4.09 17.24
C LEU A 291 21.73 3.14 16.32
N LEU A 292 20.80 3.66 15.51
CA LEU A 292 20.02 2.84 14.59
C LEU A 292 20.87 2.18 13.51
N THR A 293 21.91 2.86 13.02
CA THR A 293 22.87 2.27 12.09
C THR A 293 23.63 1.11 12.73
N ALA A 294 24.04 1.25 13.99
CA ALA A 294 24.70 0.17 14.72
C ALA A 294 23.74 -1.01 14.97
N LEU A 295 22.48 -0.75 15.34
CA LEU A 295 21.47 -1.79 15.54
C LEU A 295 21.11 -2.52 14.24
N ALA A 296 21.14 -1.84 13.09
CA ALA A 296 20.85 -2.46 11.80
C ALA A 296 21.92 -3.51 11.38
N SER A 297 23.13 -3.46 11.96
CA SER A 297 24.17 -4.48 11.76
C SER A 297 23.94 -5.76 12.58
N GLU A 298 23.06 -5.69 13.59
CA GLU A 298 22.71 -6.82 14.43
C GLU A 298 21.34 -7.38 13.98
N PRO A 299 21.31 -8.53 13.29
CA PRO A 299 20.03 -9.08 12.85
C PRO A 299 19.17 -9.38 14.09
N PRO A 300 17.89 -8.96 14.10
CA PRO A 300 17.01 -9.30 15.19
C PRO A 300 16.89 -10.82 15.30
N LEU A 301 16.88 -11.32 16.51
CA LEU A 301 16.48 -12.71 16.75
C LEU A 301 15.06 -12.91 16.19
N PRO A 302 14.74 -14.11 15.65
CA PRO A 302 13.38 -14.41 15.25
C PRO A 302 12.43 -14.06 16.39
N ALA A 303 11.54 -13.10 16.17
CA ALA A 303 10.64 -12.58 17.20
C ALA A 303 9.59 -13.61 17.61
N LEU A 304 9.36 -14.58 16.75
CA LEU A 304 8.42 -15.68 16.96
C LEU A 304 9.21 -16.97 17.11
N ASN A 305 8.67 -17.87 17.91
CA ASN A 305 9.18 -19.25 18.00
C ASN A 305 9.14 -19.92 16.63
N ASN A 306 9.72 -21.11 16.56
CA ASN A 306 9.56 -21.96 15.37
C ASN A 306 8.07 -22.05 14.99
N PRO A 307 7.74 -22.00 13.70
CA PRO A 307 6.35 -22.15 13.26
C PRO A 307 5.81 -23.51 13.76
N PRO A 308 4.50 -23.60 14.02
CA PRO A 308 3.89 -24.87 14.38
C PRO A 308 4.02 -25.85 13.22
N GLU A 309 4.13 -27.16 13.51
CA GLU A 309 4.21 -28.22 12.50
C GLU A 309 2.99 -28.18 11.53
N VAL A 310 1.85 -27.74 12.03
CA VAL A 310 0.62 -27.62 11.24
C VAL A 310 0.08 -26.20 11.36
N ILE A 311 -0.03 -25.52 10.23
CA ILE A 311 -0.73 -24.22 10.13
C ILE A 311 -2.21 -24.53 9.94
N SER A 312 -3.02 -24.20 10.94
CA SER A 312 -4.47 -24.43 10.95
C SER A 312 -5.29 -23.16 11.05
N GLU A 313 -4.63 -22.00 11.14
CA GLU A 313 -5.31 -20.72 11.25
C GLU A 313 -5.77 -20.28 9.84
N PRO A 314 -7.12 -20.17 9.62
CA PRO A 314 -7.69 -19.99 8.28
C PRO A 314 -7.23 -18.71 7.57
N PHE A 315 -6.98 -17.62 8.30
CA PHE A 315 -6.53 -16.35 7.70
C PHE A 315 -5.10 -16.42 7.22
N THR A 316 -4.22 -17.05 8.00
CA THR A 316 -2.84 -17.28 7.60
C THR A 316 -2.78 -18.01 6.28
N ILE A 317 -3.63 -19.04 6.10
CA ILE A 317 -3.73 -19.80 4.86
C ILE A 317 -4.34 -18.98 3.73
N MET A 318 -5.44 -18.28 4.00
CA MET A 318 -6.24 -17.60 2.98
C MET A 318 -5.58 -16.30 2.51
N LEU A 319 -5.16 -15.42 3.44
CA LEU A 319 -4.65 -14.09 3.10
C LEU A 319 -3.19 -14.12 2.67
N TRP A 320 -2.38 -14.94 3.33
CA TRP A 320 -0.94 -14.94 3.10
C TRP A 320 -0.45 -16.17 2.37
N GLY A 321 -1.34 -17.14 2.08
CA GLY A 321 -0.96 -18.37 1.42
C GLY A 321 0.04 -19.23 2.21
N ILE A 322 0.19 -18.95 3.50
CA ILE A 322 1.13 -19.67 4.37
C ILE A 322 0.49 -20.98 4.77
N THR A 323 1.04 -22.06 4.27
CA THR A 323 0.65 -23.43 4.61
C THR A 323 1.83 -24.16 5.25
N SER A 324 1.57 -25.27 5.94
CA SER A 324 2.63 -26.12 6.49
C SER A 324 3.65 -26.50 5.41
N ASP A 325 3.19 -26.90 4.22
CA ASP A 325 4.05 -27.24 3.08
C ASP A 325 4.92 -26.07 2.58
N ALA A 326 4.47 -24.83 2.73
CA ALA A 326 5.22 -23.64 2.33
C ALA A 326 6.34 -23.29 3.32
N ILE A 327 6.16 -23.67 4.60
CA ILE A 327 7.16 -23.45 5.65
C ILE A 327 8.28 -24.49 5.57
N ASP A 328 7.95 -25.71 5.17
CA ASP A 328 8.91 -26.83 5.04
C ASP A 328 9.84 -26.72 3.81
N ARG A 329 9.63 -25.71 2.94
CA ARG A 329 10.45 -25.43 1.75
C ARG A 329 11.45 -24.31 1.99
#